data_bbe592a06e69ac8f96ae606a3e1de46b
#
_entry.id   bbe592a06e69ac8f96ae606a3e1de46b
#
_cell.length_a   1.000
_cell.length_b   1.000
_cell.length_c   1.000
_cell.angle_alpha   90.00
_cell.angle_beta   90.00
_cell.angle_gamma   90.00
#
_symmetry.space_group_name_H-M   'P 1'
#
loop_
_entity.id
_entity.type
_entity.pdbx_description
1 polymer ?
#
loop_
_entity_poly.entity_id
_entity_poly.type
_entity_poly.pdbx_seq_one_letter_code
_entity_poly.pdbx_strand_id
1 'polypeptide(L)'
;MNLLIIGAGGHGRCCYEIAKRMKCFEAVDFVDDHAKHVLDKKVVGTTEQLKLLHQEYDLAFVAIGNNQVRKEMTELCKQIGYDISTLIDPAAFVSSYCHIGEGCVVFPHATIEATATVEKGCIISSNTTIHHDAIVEEFSLVYSQCAIRPYSTVEELTTISSGTIIEGGKTSV
;
A
#
# COMPACT_ATOMS: atom_id res chain seq x y z
N MET A 1 -16.32 8.50 5.94
CA MET A 1 -15.28 7.79 6.72
C MET A 1 -13.98 8.57 6.62
N ASN A 2 -13.29 8.74 7.75
CA ASN A 2 -12.05 9.49 7.87
C ASN A 2 -10.85 8.55 7.82
N LEU A 3 -9.87 8.88 6.99
CA LEU A 3 -8.64 8.10 6.84
C LEU A 3 -7.47 8.77 7.56
N LEU A 4 -6.75 8.01 8.38
CA LEU A 4 -5.50 8.42 9.00
C LEU A 4 -4.32 7.77 8.28
N ILE A 5 -3.44 8.56 7.67
CA ILE A 5 -2.20 8.09 7.05
C ILE A 5 -1.08 8.14 8.08
N ILE A 6 -0.45 7.00 8.34
CA ILE A 6 0.64 6.87 9.30
C ILE A 6 1.97 6.95 8.55
N GLY A 7 2.71 8.04 8.77
CA GLY A 7 3.92 8.42 8.07
C GLY A 7 3.70 9.57 7.10
N ALA A 8 4.37 10.71 7.34
CA ALA A 8 4.28 11.95 6.58
C ALA A 8 5.50 12.19 5.66
N GLY A 9 6.31 11.17 5.43
CA GLY A 9 7.47 11.20 4.53
C GLY A 9 7.09 11.23 3.05
N GLY A 10 8.07 10.97 2.17
CA GLY A 10 7.87 10.95 0.71
C GLY A 10 6.77 10.01 0.26
N HIS A 11 6.78 8.78 0.78
CA HIS A 11 5.76 7.77 0.50
C HIS A 11 4.38 8.20 1.00
N GLY A 12 4.30 8.75 2.21
CA GLY A 12 3.05 9.26 2.78
C GLY A 12 2.40 10.34 1.92
N ARG A 13 3.20 11.27 1.38
CA ARG A 13 2.68 12.31 0.46
C ARG A 13 2.05 11.70 -0.80
N CYS A 14 2.70 10.71 -1.39
CA CYS A 14 2.17 10.02 -2.57
C CYS A 14 0.88 9.26 -2.23
N CYS A 15 0.84 8.56 -1.10
CA CYS A 15 -0.37 7.86 -0.64
C CYS A 15 -1.54 8.83 -0.39
N TYR A 16 -1.26 10.02 0.16
CA TYR A 16 -2.27 11.06 0.34
C TYR A 16 -2.89 11.51 -0.99
N GLU A 17 -2.06 11.74 -2.01
CA GLU A 17 -2.56 12.13 -3.34
C GLU A 17 -3.45 11.03 -3.95
N ILE A 18 -3.06 9.76 -3.81
CA ILE A 18 -3.89 8.62 -4.24
C ILE A 18 -5.23 8.63 -3.47
N ALA A 19 -5.20 8.71 -2.15
CA ALA A 19 -6.40 8.75 -1.32
C ALA A 19 -7.35 9.88 -1.72
N LYS A 20 -6.82 11.08 -2.01
CA LYS A 20 -7.59 12.22 -2.53
C LYS A 20 -8.21 11.95 -3.89
N ARG A 21 -7.51 11.25 -4.78
CA ARG A 21 -8.00 10.89 -6.12
C ARG A 21 -9.07 9.81 -6.09
N MET A 22 -9.07 8.94 -5.09
CA MET A 22 -10.11 7.92 -4.87
C MET A 22 -11.48 8.51 -4.56
N LYS A 23 -11.54 9.72 -3.97
CA LYS A 23 -12.79 10.46 -3.65
C LYS A 23 -13.80 9.69 -2.79
N CYS A 24 -13.35 8.75 -1.98
CA CYS A 24 -14.18 7.93 -1.10
C CYS A 24 -14.02 8.28 0.39
N PHE A 25 -13.07 9.13 0.73
CA PHE A 25 -12.83 9.58 2.11
C PHE A 25 -13.36 10.99 2.33
N GLU A 26 -13.97 11.24 3.49
CA GLU A 26 -14.45 12.57 3.92
C GLU A 26 -13.28 13.44 4.36
N ALA A 27 -12.40 12.88 5.17
CA ALA A 27 -11.15 13.52 5.59
C ALA A 27 -9.97 12.56 5.40
N VAL A 28 -8.79 13.11 5.08
CA VAL A 28 -7.52 12.39 5.03
C VAL A 28 -6.49 13.24 5.75
N ASP A 29 -5.94 12.74 6.83
CA ASP A 29 -4.98 13.44 7.67
C ASP A 29 -3.77 12.55 8.00
N PHE A 30 -2.71 13.13 8.59
CA PHE A 30 -1.46 12.47 8.84
C PHE A 30 -1.12 12.35 10.32
N VAL A 31 -0.52 11.23 10.67
CA VAL A 31 0.23 11.00 11.91
C VAL A 31 1.71 10.80 11.58
N ASP A 32 2.59 11.45 12.34
CA ASP A 32 4.04 11.28 12.19
C ASP A 32 4.75 11.72 13.48
N ASP A 33 5.80 11.01 13.88
CA ASP A 33 6.49 11.27 15.14
C ASP A 33 7.47 12.46 15.05
N HIS A 34 7.81 12.92 13.86
CA HIS A 34 8.80 13.98 13.62
C HIS A 34 8.24 15.17 12.87
N ALA A 35 7.43 14.94 11.84
CA ALA A 35 6.85 16.02 11.03
C ALA A 35 5.69 16.69 11.77
N LYS A 36 5.63 18.02 11.70
CA LYS A 36 4.50 18.81 12.22
C LYS A 36 3.57 19.29 11.11
N HIS A 37 4.08 19.39 9.90
CA HIS A 37 3.33 19.77 8.69
C HIS A 37 3.80 18.93 7.51
N VAL A 38 2.91 18.63 6.62
CA VAL A 38 3.16 17.90 5.38
C VAL A 38 2.21 18.44 4.30
N LEU A 39 2.78 18.83 3.13
CA LEU A 39 2.02 19.55 2.10
C LEU A 39 1.34 20.78 2.72
N ASP A 40 0.07 20.97 2.49
CA ASP A 40 -0.77 22.05 3.05
C ASP A 40 -1.48 21.66 4.36
N LYS A 41 -1.10 20.52 4.96
CA LYS A 41 -1.77 19.97 6.15
C LYS A 41 -0.91 20.00 7.40
N LYS A 42 -1.59 20.17 8.54
CA LYS A 42 -1.01 19.92 9.85
C LYS A 42 -1.08 18.42 10.14
N VAL A 43 0.00 17.87 10.70
CA VAL A 43 0.01 16.51 11.26
C VAL A 43 -0.84 16.52 12.53
N VAL A 44 -1.82 15.62 12.65
CA VAL A 44 -2.82 15.64 13.73
C VAL A 44 -2.33 14.99 15.02
N GLY A 45 -1.24 14.23 14.98
CA GLY A 45 -0.68 13.59 16.16
C GLY A 45 0.55 12.73 15.88
N THR A 46 0.96 11.98 16.88
CA THR A 46 2.05 10.99 16.84
C THR A 46 1.52 9.57 16.91
N THR A 47 2.39 8.58 16.66
CA THR A 47 2.01 7.15 16.76
C THR A 47 1.57 6.76 18.18
N GLU A 48 2.07 7.41 19.22
CA GLU A 48 1.62 7.20 20.60
C GLU A 48 0.14 7.60 20.84
N GLN A 49 -0.38 8.49 20.01
CA GLN A 49 -1.75 9.00 20.10
C GLN A 49 -2.77 8.21 19.26
N LEU A 50 -2.36 7.15 18.56
CA LEU A 50 -3.24 6.37 17.68
C LEU A 50 -4.51 5.89 18.40
N LYS A 51 -4.39 5.42 19.64
CA LYS A 51 -5.56 4.98 20.41
C LYS A 51 -6.58 6.11 20.70
N LEU A 52 -6.11 7.33 20.87
CA LEU A 52 -6.98 8.51 21.07
C LEU A 52 -7.60 8.93 19.74
N LEU A 53 -6.79 8.97 18.67
CA LEU A 53 -7.22 9.39 17.34
C LEU A 53 -8.23 8.41 16.70
N HIS A 54 -8.27 7.16 17.14
CA HIS A 54 -9.27 6.18 16.70
C HIS A 54 -10.72 6.60 16.99
N GLN A 55 -10.94 7.55 17.90
CA GLN A 55 -12.27 8.12 18.13
C GLN A 55 -12.78 9.02 16.98
N GLU A 56 -11.88 9.52 16.14
CA GLU A 56 -12.18 10.43 15.03
C GLU A 56 -11.92 9.78 13.65
N TYR A 57 -11.09 8.75 13.61
CA TYR A 57 -10.66 8.06 12.38
C TYR A 57 -10.94 6.56 12.48
N ASP A 58 -11.85 6.06 11.65
CA ASP A 58 -12.17 4.64 11.59
C ASP A 58 -11.11 3.85 10.81
N LEU A 59 -10.49 4.52 9.80
CA LEU A 59 -9.60 3.90 8.85
C LEU A 59 -8.16 4.35 9.07
N ALA A 60 -7.21 3.41 8.96
CA ALA A 60 -5.79 3.70 8.92
C ALA A 60 -5.13 3.15 7.65
N PHE A 61 -4.11 3.86 7.16
CA PHE A 61 -3.20 3.40 6.12
C PHE A 61 -1.76 3.64 6.56
N VAL A 62 -0.92 2.60 6.54
CA VAL A 62 0.48 2.70 6.98
C VAL A 62 1.39 3.01 5.79
N ALA A 63 1.79 4.28 5.66
CA ALA A 63 2.61 4.79 4.57
C ALA A 63 4.11 4.76 4.89
N ILE A 64 4.62 3.60 5.29
CA ILE A 64 6.03 3.37 5.67
C ILE A 64 6.69 2.45 4.66
N GLY A 65 7.80 2.89 4.06
CA GLY A 65 8.51 2.13 3.03
C GLY A 65 9.25 0.88 3.55
N ASN A 66 9.75 0.91 4.79
CA ASN A 66 10.36 -0.27 5.38
C ASN A 66 9.32 -1.36 5.62
N ASN A 67 9.52 -2.53 5.01
CA ASN A 67 8.56 -3.62 5.01
C ASN A 67 8.24 -4.12 6.42
N GLN A 68 9.26 -4.34 7.25
CA GLN A 68 9.10 -4.85 8.61
C GLN A 68 8.37 -3.84 9.50
N VAL A 69 8.78 -2.57 9.46
CA VAL A 69 8.14 -1.50 10.24
C VAL A 69 6.70 -1.28 9.78
N ARG A 70 6.42 -1.39 8.47
CA ARG A 70 5.06 -1.31 7.93
C ARG A 70 4.19 -2.44 8.47
N LYS A 71 4.72 -3.68 8.52
CA LYS A 71 4.02 -4.84 9.09
C LYS A 71 3.67 -4.62 10.55
N GLU A 72 4.65 -4.29 11.38
CA GLU A 72 4.48 -4.06 12.82
C GLU A 72 3.47 -2.93 13.11
N MET A 73 3.56 -1.82 12.38
CA MET A 73 2.64 -0.70 12.56
C MET A 73 1.22 -1.03 12.10
N THR A 74 1.07 -1.80 11.01
CA THR A 74 -0.26 -2.27 10.56
C THR A 74 -0.91 -3.16 11.61
N GLU A 75 -0.15 -4.09 12.18
CA GLU A 75 -0.64 -4.97 13.25
C GLU A 75 -1.02 -4.18 14.51
N LEU A 76 -0.24 -3.16 14.88
CA LEU A 76 -0.58 -2.26 15.99
C LEU A 76 -1.91 -1.53 15.73
N CYS A 77 -2.11 -1.00 14.54
CA CYS A 77 -3.35 -0.32 14.18
C CYS A 77 -4.56 -1.26 14.29
N LYS A 78 -4.42 -2.51 13.83
CA LYS A 78 -5.48 -3.53 13.97
C LYS A 78 -5.77 -3.87 15.42
N GLN A 79 -4.75 -3.98 16.27
CA GLN A 79 -4.93 -4.22 17.71
C GLN A 79 -5.65 -3.06 18.42
N ILE A 80 -5.47 -1.82 17.95
CA ILE A 80 -6.19 -0.65 18.46
C ILE A 80 -7.67 -0.66 18.03
N GLY A 81 -7.97 -1.26 16.86
CA GLY A 81 -9.32 -1.38 16.32
C GLY A 81 -9.54 -0.68 14.97
N TYR A 82 -8.50 -0.11 14.36
CA TYR A 82 -8.61 0.50 13.03
C TYR A 82 -8.92 -0.55 11.95
N ASP A 83 -9.79 -0.21 11.04
CA ASP A 83 -9.91 -0.90 9.75
C ASP A 83 -8.76 -0.44 8.84
N ILE A 84 -8.07 -1.39 8.21
CA ILE A 84 -6.91 -1.09 7.37
C ILE A 84 -7.37 -0.84 5.92
N SER A 85 -7.16 0.38 5.47
CA SER A 85 -7.57 0.81 4.12
C SER A 85 -6.58 0.34 3.07
N THR A 86 -7.08 0.00 1.88
CA THR A 86 -6.28 -0.25 0.67
C THR A 86 -6.44 0.93 -0.27
N LEU A 87 -5.32 1.44 -0.80
CA LEU A 87 -5.30 2.60 -1.69
C LEU A 87 -4.99 2.16 -3.12
N ILE A 88 -5.91 2.40 -4.04
CA ILE A 88 -5.73 2.07 -5.46
C ILE A 88 -5.92 3.33 -6.28
N ASP A 89 -4.86 3.77 -6.95
CA ASP A 89 -4.95 4.94 -7.82
C ASP A 89 -5.95 4.71 -8.96
N PRO A 90 -6.84 5.66 -9.26
CA PRO A 90 -7.82 5.53 -10.35
C PRO A 90 -7.20 5.35 -11.75
N ALA A 91 -5.91 5.64 -11.93
CA ALA A 91 -5.19 5.38 -13.19
C ALA A 91 -4.50 4.01 -13.22
N ALA A 92 -4.57 3.20 -12.16
CA ALA A 92 -4.12 1.82 -12.19
C ALA A 92 -5.14 0.94 -12.91
N PHE A 93 -4.68 -0.07 -13.63
CA PHE A 93 -5.54 -1.15 -14.11
C PHE A 93 -5.51 -2.30 -13.10
N VAL A 94 -6.65 -2.62 -12.53
CA VAL A 94 -6.81 -3.72 -11.58
C VAL A 94 -7.94 -4.61 -12.08
N SER A 95 -7.61 -5.85 -12.42
CA SER A 95 -8.59 -6.82 -12.87
C SER A 95 -9.62 -7.12 -11.78
N SER A 96 -10.89 -7.25 -12.14
CA SER A 96 -11.94 -7.69 -11.22
C SER A 96 -11.79 -9.16 -10.78
N TYR A 97 -10.88 -9.91 -11.40
CA TYR A 97 -10.58 -11.31 -11.09
C TYR A 97 -9.27 -11.50 -10.32
N CYS A 98 -8.57 -10.43 -9.95
CA CYS A 98 -7.39 -10.52 -9.08
C CYS A 98 -7.78 -10.44 -7.60
N HIS A 99 -6.85 -10.81 -6.74
CA HIS A 99 -6.95 -10.59 -5.29
C HIS A 99 -5.99 -9.49 -4.86
N ILE A 100 -6.49 -8.53 -4.06
CA ILE A 100 -5.65 -7.52 -3.39
C ILE A 100 -6.05 -7.50 -1.92
N GLY A 101 -5.07 -7.78 -1.06
CA GLY A 101 -5.23 -7.75 0.40
C GLY A 101 -5.37 -6.35 0.97
N GLU A 102 -5.73 -6.28 2.25
CA GLU A 102 -5.83 -5.03 3.01
C GLU A 102 -4.47 -4.31 3.14
N GLY A 103 -4.49 -2.99 3.28
CA GLY A 103 -3.28 -2.19 3.51
C GLY A 103 -2.33 -2.08 2.31
N CYS A 104 -2.74 -2.55 1.14
CA CYS A 104 -1.96 -2.38 -0.08
C CYS A 104 -2.08 -0.96 -0.63
N VAL A 105 -1.06 -0.52 -1.36
CA VAL A 105 -1.15 0.63 -2.24
C VAL A 105 -0.75 0.26 -3.66
N VAL A 106 -1.59 0.63 -4.61
CA VAL A 106 -1.36 0.46 -6.05
C VAL A 106 -1.23 1.84 -6.69
N PHE A 107 -0.06 2.14 -7.19
CA PHE A 107 0.29 3.44 -7.75
C PHE A 107 -0.24 3.64 -9.18
N PRO A 108 -0.24 4.89 -9.68
CA PRO A 108 -0.70 5.20 -11.03
C PRO A 108 -0.02 4.33 -12.10
N HIS A 109 -0.80 3.90 -13.08
CA HIS A 109 -0.34 3.09 -14.22
C HIS A 109 0.27 1.72 -13.87
N ALA A 110 0.13 1.25 -12.64
CA ALA A 110 0.39 -0.15 -12.34
C ALA A 110 -0.72 -1.02 -12.95
N THR A 111 -0.35 -2.21 -13.36
CA THR A 111 -1.28 -3.20 -13.94
C THR A 111 -1.28 -4.46 -13.09
N ILE A 112 -2.45 -4.88 -12.63
CA ILE A 112 -2.64 -6.15 -11.92
C ILE A 112 -3.62 -6.98 -12.74
N GLU A 113 -3.10 -8.05 -13.35
CA GLU A 113 -3.86 -8.88 -14.30
C GLU A 113 -4.81 -9.86 -13.58
N ALA A 114 -5.62 -10.54 -14.38
CA ALA A 114 -6.56 -11.54 -13.88
C ALA A 114 -5.83 -12.67 -13.14
N THR A 115 -6.42 -13.19 -12.07
CA THR A 115 -5.87 -14.28 -11.23
C THR A 115 -4.57 -13.95 -10.49
N ALA A 116 -4.01 -12.76 -10.68
CA ALA A 116 -2.88 -12.30 -9.87
C ALA A 116 -3.30 -12.13 -8.39
N THR A 117 -2.38 -12.40 -7.48
CA THR A 117 -2.57 -12.22 -6.04
C THR A 117 -1.55 -11.23 -5.49
N VAL A 118 -2.03 -10.18 -4.86
CA VAL A 118 -1.22 -9.23 -4.09
C VAL A 118 -1.71 -9.32 -2.65
N GLU A 119 -0.90 -9.92 -1.79
CA GLU A 119 -1.25 -10.12 -0.40
C GLU A 119 -1.19 -8.79 0.39
N LYS A 120 -1.63 -8.82 1.65
CA LYS A 120 -1.79 -7.63 2.50
C LYS A 120 -0.50 -6.81 2.65
N GLY A 121 -0.67 -5.50 2.78
CA GLY A 121 0.39 -4.55 3.10
C GLY A 121 1.44 -4.34 2.00
N CYS A 122 1.19 -4.78 0.77
CA CYS A 122 2.12 -4.63 -0.34
C CYS A 122 2.11 -3.21 -0.94
N ILE A 123 3.26 -2.79 -1.44
CA ILE A 123 3.41 -1.55 -2.22
C ILE A 123 3.72 -1.92 -3.67
N ILE A 124 2.81 -1.59 -4.59
CA ILE A 124 3.01 -1.79 -6.03
C ILE A 124 3.18 -0.42 -6.67
N SER A 125 4.42 -0.09 -7.02
CA SER A 125 4.76 1.23 -7.53
C SER A 125 4.36 1.43 -9.00
N SER A 126 4.46 2.68 -9.47
CA SER A 126 3.98 3.10 -10.79
C SER A 126 4.60 2.32 -11.95
N ASN A 127 3.80 2.07 -12.99
CA ASN A 127 4.21 1.37 -14.21
C ASN A 127 4.74 -0.06 -13.98
N THR A 128 4.38 -0.69 -12.88
CA THR A 128 4.71 -2.09 -12.58
C THR A 128 3.57 -3.00 -13.04
N THR A 129 3.91 -4.13 -13.64
CA THR A 129 2.94 -5.15 -14.06
C THR A 129 3.07 -6.40 -13.21
N ILE A 130 1.98 -6.77 -12.54
CA ILE A 130 1.79 -8.07 -11.91
C ILE A 130 0.97 -8.91 -12.87
N HIS A 131 1.61 -9.85 -13.55
CA HIS A 131 0.96 -10.68 -14.56
C HIS A 131 0.00 -11.71 -13.94
N HIS A 132 -0.85 -12.28 -14.79
CA HIS A 132 -1.80 -13.33 -14.39
C HIS A 132 -1.10 -14.48 -13.64
N ASP A 133 -1.76 -15.04 -12.63
CA ASP A 133 -1.26 -16.13 -11.79
C ASP A 133 0.07 -15.85 -11.04
N ALA A 134 0.55 -14.60 -11.04
CA ALA A 134 1.68 -14.18 -10.22
C ALA A 134 1.22 -13.87 -8.79
N ILE A 135 2.12 -14.09 -7.82
CA ILE A 135 1.86 -13.87 -6.40
C ILE A 135 2.90 -12.88 -5.85
N VAL A 136 2.41 -11.85 -5.17
CA VAL A 136 3.24 -10.96 -4.35
C VAL A 136 2.82 -11.18 -2.91
N GLU A 137 3.68 -11.85 -2.13
CA GLU A 137 3.39 -12.18 -0.74
C GLU A 137 3.46 -10.95 0.18
N GLU A 138 2.99 -11.13 1.42
CA GLU A 138 2.71 -10.07 2.38
C GLU A 138 3.84 -9.06 2.57
N PHE A 139 3.46 -7.79 2.72
CA PHE A 139 4.34 -6.67 3.05
C PHE A 139 5.56 -6.51 2.13
N SER A 140 5.48 -6.99 0.89
CA SER A 140 6.53 -6.78 -0.11
C SER A 140 6.41 -5.40 -0.77
N LEU A 141 7.53 -4.89 -1.27
CA LEU A 141 7.63 -3.64 -1.99
C LEU A 141 8.17 -3.90 -3.40
N VAL A 142 7.35 -3.68 -4.41
CA VAL A 142 7.74 -3.77 -5.82
C VAL A 142 7.88 -2.35 -6.36
N TYR A 143 9.11 -1.91 -6.59
CA TYR A 143 9.40 -0.58 -7.14
C TYR A 143 8.93 -0.44 -8.59
N SER A 144 9.03 0.79 -9.12
CA SER A 144 8.48 1.18 -10.41
C SER A 144 9.10 0.42 -11.59
N GLN A 145 8.30 0.23 -12.66
CA GLN A 145 8.73 -0.38 -13.93
C GLN A 145 9.17 -1.85 -13.81
N CYS A 146 8.69 -2.56 -12.81
CA CYS A 146 8.93 -4.01 -12.66
C CYS A 146 7.92 -4.82 -13.46
N ALA A 147 8.31 -6.05 -13.84
CA ALA A 147 7.42 -7.06 -14.38
C ALA A 147 7.53 -8.35 -13.56
N ILE A 148 6.46 -8.70 -12.86
CA ILE A 148 6.34 -9.97 -12.13
C ILE A 148 5.62 -10.91 -13.07
N ARG A 149 6.37 -11.83 -13.71
CA ARG A 149 5.90 -12.68 -14.80
C ARG A 149 4.89 -13.73 -14.32
N PRO A 150 4.10 -14.31 -15.24
CA PRO A 150 3.12 -15.34 -14.87
C PRO A 150 3.74 -16.49 -14.07
N TYR A 151 3.00 -16.97 -13.06
CA TYR A 151 3.39 -18.08 -12.18
C TYR A 151 4.67 -17.85 -11.37
N SER A 152 5.09 -16.58 -11.20
CA SER A 152 6.19 -16.23 -10.32
C SER A 152 5.67 -15.78 -8.94
N THR A 153 6.50 -15.94 -7.93
CA THR A 153 6.22 -15.50 -6.57
C THR A 153 7.30 -14.52 -6.11
N VAL A 154 6.88 -13.39 -5.58
CA VAL A 154 7.71 -12.48 -4.78
C VAL A 154 7.45 -12.85 -3.32
N GLU A 155 8.48 -13.34 -2.63
CA GLU A 155 8.37 -13.78 -1.25
C GLU A 155 8.05 -12.61 -0.29
N GLU A 156 7.49 -12.92 0.88
CA GLU A 156 7.12 -11.93 1.89
C GLU A 156 8.29 -11.01 2.29
N LEU A 157 7.96 -9.78 2.67
CA LEU A 157 8.93 -8.76 3.14
C LEU A 157 10.04 -8.43 2.13
N THR A 158 9.90 -8.86 0.88
CA THR A 158 10.91 -8.64 -0.18
C THR A 158 10.78 -7.23 -0.77
N THR A 159 11.91 -6.67 -1.15
CA THR A 159 11.97 -5.41 -1.92
C THR A 159 12.55 -5.68 -3.30
N ILE A 160 11.76 -5.45 -4.34
CA ILE A 160 12.16 -5.58 -5.74
C ILE A 160 12.56 -4.22 -6.28
N SER A 161 13.80 -4.09 -6.74
CA SER A 161 14.34 -2.83 -7.28
C SER A 161 13.67 -2.44 -8.60
N SER A 162 13.64 -1.13 -8.88
CA SER A 162 13.03 -0.60 -10.12
C SER A 162 13.59 -1.26 -11.39
N GLY A 163 12.71 -1.51 -12.35
CA GLY A 163 13.07 -2.08 -13.65
C GLY A 163 13.38 -3.58 -13.62
N THR A 164 13.17 -4.26 -12.49
CA THR A 164 13.44 -5.71 -12.37
C THR A 164 12.35 -6.53 -13.04
N ILE A 165 12.77 -7.61 -13.71
CA ILE A 165 11.89 -8.66 -14.23
C ILE A 165 12.08 -9.90 -13.36
N ILE A 166 11.01 -10.38 -12.73
CA ILE A 166 10.96 -11.66 -12.03
C ILE A 166 10.39 -12.68 -13.01
N GLU A 167 11.20 -13.63 -13.41
CA GLU A 167 10.80 -14.68 -14.34
C GLU A 167 9.90 -15.70 -13.64
N GLY A 168 8.84 -16.12 -14.31
CA GLY A 168 7.93 -17.14 -13.82
C GLY A 168 8.56 -18.53 -13.81
N GLY A 169 8.06 -19.40 -12.95
CA GLY A 169 8.35 -20.83 -13.00
C GLY A 169 7.93 -21.40 -14.36
N LYS A 170 8.67 -22.38 -14.87
CA LYS A 170 8.28 -23.09 -16.09
C LYS A 170 6.98 -23.84 -15.83
N THR A 171 5.87 -23.36 -16.37
CA THR A 171 4.71 -24.22 -16.59
C THR A 171 5.10 -25.19 -17.68
N SER A 172 5.26 -26.47 -17.34
CA SER A 172 5.13 -27.53 -18.35
C SER A 172 3.70 -27.47 -18.86
N VAL A 173 3.52 -27.03 -20.10
CA VAL A 173 2.30 -27.21 -20.89
C VAL A 173 2.09 -28.68 -21.16
#